data_2adda75dee8b9f9cb36f5dbc5e4b6ef3
#
_entry.id   2adda75dee8b9f9cb36f5dbc5e4b6ef3
#
_cell.length_a   1.000
_cell.length_b   1.000
_cell.length_c   1.000
_cell.angle_alpha   90.00
_cell.angle_beta   90.00
_cell.angle_gamma   90.00
#
_symmetry.space_group_name_H-M   'P 1'
#
loop_
_entity.id
_entity.type
_entity.pdbx_description
1 polymer ?
#
loop_
_entity_poly.entity_id
_entity_poly.type
_entity_poly.pdbx_seq_one_letter_code
_entity_poly.pdbx_strand_id
1 'polypeptide(L)'
;SQATIDSFTAATYRSAQYQIQITQGSQYHVTTLNVVHDGSQVYIMEFGTIRTGVALATFDADISSGSVRVRGTPTTSNSTVFKLSKVLTRV
;
A
#
# COMPACT_ATOMS: atom_id res chain seq x y z
N SER A 1 9.96 -3.11 10.25
CA SER A 1 10.53 -3.56 8.98
C SER A 1 9.49 -3.61 7.89
N GLN A 2 9.93 -3.52 6.65
CA GLN A 2 9.03 -3.53 5.50
C GLN A 2 8.40 -4.90 5.31
N ALA A 3 7.11 -4.92 5.00
CA ALA A 3 6.38 -6.15 4.73
C ALA A 3 5.41 -5.94 3.58
N THR A 4 5.11 -7.02 2.85
CA THR A 4 4.08 -6.99 1.82
C THR A 4 2.72 -6.98 2.49
N ILE A 5 1.91 -5.94 2.24
CA ILE A 5 0.58 -5.84 2.82
C ILE A 5 -0.50 -6.32 1.85
N ASP A 6 -0.22 -6.32 0.55
CA ASP A 6 -1.10 -6.86 -0.47
C ASP A 6 -0.33 -7.07 -1.77
N SER A 7 -0.90 -7.87 -2.68
CA SER A 7 -0.31 -8.09 -3.99
C SER A 7 -1.40 -8.42 -5.01
N PHE A 8 -1.08 -8.24 -6.30
CA PHE A 8 -1.97 -8.66 -7.38
C PHE A 8 -1.16 -9.12 -8.58
N THR A 9 -1.79 -9.94 -9.42
CA THR A 9 -1.14 -10.53 -10.59
C THR A 9 -0.97 -9.50 -11.69
N ALA A 10 0.27 -9.24 -12.09
CA ALA A 10 0.59 -8.24 -13.10
C ALA A 10 0.02 -8.59 -14.47
N ALA A 11 -0.09 -9.88 -14.79
CA ALA A 11 -0.63 -10.31 -16.08
C ALA A 11 -2.13 -10.07 -16.21
N THR A 12 -2.85 -9.94 -15.09
CA THR A 12 -4.31 -9.79 -15.07
C THR A 12 -4.73 -8.34 -14.84
N TYR A 13 -4.04 -7.64 -13.97
CA TYR A 13 -4.42 -6.29 -13.56
C TYR A 13 -3.31 -5.29 -13.87
N ARG A 14 -3.72 -4.14 -14.40
CA ARG A 14 -2.80 -3.05 -14.75
C ARG A 14 -2.59 -2.09 -13.59
N SER A 15 -3.64 -1.82 -12.83
CA SER A 15 -3.58 -0.82 -11.79
C SER A 15 -4.51 -1.18 -10.63
N ALA A 16 -4.28 -0.52 -9.51
CA ALA A 16 -5.10 -0.68 -8.31
C ALA A 16 -5.18 0.64 -7.57
N GLN A 17 -6.32 0.85 -6.91
CA GLN A 17 -6.47 1.94 -5.96
C GLN A 17 -6.71 1.31 -4.60
N TYR A 18 -5.86 1.65 -3.64
CA TYR A 18 -5.96 1.15 -2.27
C TYR A 18 -6.38 2.28 -1.34
N GLN A 19 -7.35 1.99 -0.50
CA GLN A 19 -7.60 2.82 0.68
C GLN A 19 -7.08 2.04 1.88
N ILE A 20 -6.11 2.61 2.59
CA ILE A 20 -5.37 1.90 3.62
C ILE A 20 -5.60 2.60 4.95
N GLN A 21 -5.97 1.82 5.97
CA GLN A 21 -6.13 2.29 7.33
C GLN A 21 -5.05 1.63 8.19
N ILE A 22 -4.27 2.43 8.88
CA ILE A 22 -3.20 1.96 9.75
C ILE A 22 -3.59 2.30 11.18
N THR A 23 -3.51 1.32 12.05
CA THR A 23 -3.82 1.49 13.47
C THR A 23 -2.62 1.10 14.30
N GLN A 24 -2.25 1.96 15.24
CA GLN A 24 -1.18 1.67 16.17
C GLN A 24 -1.61 2.21 17.55
N GLY A 25 -2.05 1.31 18.44
CA GLY A 25 -2.64 1.70 19.70
C GLY A 25 -3.92 2.50 19.49
N SER A 26 -3.95 3.74 19.96
CA SER A 26 -5.07 4.65 19.78
C SER A 26 -4.83 5.66 18.67
N GLN A 27 -3.77 5.48 17.88
CA GLN A 27 -3.44 6.37 16.77
C GLN A 27 -3.91 5.75 15.45
N TYR A 28 -4.36 6.60 14.54
CA TYR A 28 -4.91 6.18 13.25
C TYR A 28 -4.32 7.01 12.11
N HIS A 29 -4.12 6.34 10.98
CA HIS A 29 -3.58 6.94 9.77
C HIS A 29 -4.34 6.34 8.59
N VAL A 30 -4.96 7.18 7.76
CA VAL A 30 -5.69 6.73 6.57
C VAL A 30 -5.07 7.41 5.37
N THR A 31 -4.85 6.65 4.31
CA THR A 31 -4.29 7.19 3.07
C THR A 31 -4.82 6.41 1.87
N THR A 32 -4.74 7.03 0.70
CA THR A 32 -5.09 6.39 -0.57
C THR A 32 -3.83 6.25 -1.39
N LEU A 33 -3.65 5.08 -1.99
CA LEU A 33 -2.49 4.76 -2.81
C LEU A 33 -2.95 4.30 -4.19
N ASN A 34 -2.54 5.01 -5.23
CA ASN A 34 -2.74 4.56 -6.62
C ASN A 34 -1.47 3.85 -7.08
N VAL A 35 -1.64 2.68 -7.69
CA VAL A 35 -0.54 1.83 -8.13
C VAL A 35 -0.78 1.44 -9.59
N VAL A 36 0.23 1.61 -10.43
CA VAL A 36 0.19 1.17 -11.83
C VAL A 36 1.55 0.57 -12.20
N HIS A 37 1.53 -0.44 -13.06
CA HIS A 37 2.76 -1.01 -13.59
C HIS A 37 2.74 -1.02 -15.12
N ASP A 38 3.93 -1.09 -15.73
CA ASP A 38 4.09 -1.19 -17.18
C ASP A 38 4.59 -2.58 -17.63
N GLY A 39 4.56 -3.54 -16.73
CA GLY A 39 5.07 -4.89 -16.96
C GLY A 39 6.44 -5.14 -16.38
N SER A 40 7.22 -4.09 -16.14
CA SER A 40 8.57 -4.21 -15.58
C SER A 40 8.81 -3.30 -14.39
N GLN A 41 8.13 -2.17 -14.33
CA GLN A 41 8.27 -1.21 -13.25
C GLN A 41 6.91 -0.83 -12.68
N VAL A 42 6.92 -0.42 -11.41
CA VAL A 42 5.71 -0.03 -10.69
C VAL A 42 5.83 1.42 -10.27
N TYR A 43 4.74 2.16 -10.43
CA TYR A 43 4.64 3.56 -10.07
C TYR A 43 3.53 3.73 -9.06
N ILE A 44 3.74 4.56 -8.05
CA ILE A 44 2.74 4.79 -7.00
C ILE A 44 2.56 6.28 -6.77
N MET A 45 1.36 6.65 -6.32
CA MET A 45 1.05 7.98 -5.83
C MET A 45 0.21 7.86 -4.58
N GLU A 46 0.63 8.50 -3.52
CA GLU A 46 -0.10 8.53 -2.25
C GLU A 46 -0.76 9.89 -2.09
N PHE A 47 -2.05 9.90 -1.71
CA PHE A 47 -2.79 11.14 -1.51
C PHE A 47 -3.91 10.93 -0.49
N GLY A 48 -4.50 12.04 -0.06
CA GLY A 48 -5.62 11.99 0.87
C GLY A 48 -5.25 11.48 2.25
N THR A 49 -4.03 11.78 2.70
CA THR A 49 -3.52 11.29 3.98
C THR A 49 -4.14 12.06 5.14
N ILE A 50 -4.73 11.34 6.08
CA ILE A 50 -5.27 11.89 7.32
C ILE A 50 -4.67 11.11 8.48
N ARG A 51 -4.17 11.82 9.48
CA ARG A 51 -3.53 11.21 10.65
C ARG A 51 -4.03 11.89 11.92
N THR A 52 -4.20 11.09 12.98
CA THR A 52 -4.53 11.63 14.30
C THR A 52 -3.29 12.10 15.06
N GLY A 53 -2.11 11.77 14.58
CA GLY A 53 -0.83 12.15 15.17
C GLY A 53 0.27 12.08 14.14
N VAL A 54 1.37 11.38 14.46
CA VAL A 54 2.49 11.20 13.55
C VAL A 54 2.17 10.17 12.46
N ALA A 55 2.94 10.19 11.38
CA ALA A 55 2.83 9.15 10.35
C ALA A 55 3.16 7.78 10.96
N LEU A 56 2.30 6.78 10.70
CA LEU A 56 2.45 5.44 11.28
C LEU A 56 3.16 4.47 10.35
N ALA A 57 3.20 4.76 9.05
CA ALA A 57 3.85 3.90 8.07
C ALA A 57 4.19 4.68 6.81
N THR A 58 5.13 4.15 6.04
CA THR A 58 5.42 4.60 4.68
C THR A 58 5.16 3.44 3.72
N PHE A 59 4.92 3.76 2.45
CA PHE A 59 4.51 2.76 1.45
C PHE A 59 5.42 2.80 0.24
N ASP A 60 5.57 1.61 -0.37
CA ASP A 60 6.28 1.44 -1.62
C ASP A 60 5.65 0.27 -2.37
N ALA A 61 6.06 0.06 -3.61
CA ALA A 61 5.57 -1.04 -4.41
C ALA A 61 6.66 -1.51 -5.36
N ASP A 62 6.66 -2.81 -5.65
CA ASP A 62 7.56 -3.39 -6.63
C ASP A 62 6.85 -4.50 -7.40
N ILE A 63 7.53 -5.04 -8.42
CA ILE A 63 7.04 -6.19 -9.15
C ILE A 63 8.06 -7.32 -8.96
N SER A 64 7.56 -8.50 -8.61
CA SER A 64 8.40 -9.65 -8.31
C SER A 64 7.68 -10.92 -8.72
N SER A 65 8.32 -11.74 -9.56
CA SER A 65 7.79 -13.04 -10.00
C SER A 65 6.37 -12.92 -10.56
N GLY A 66 6.10 -11.87 -11.34
CA GLY A 66 4.81 -11.67 -11.98
C GLY A 66 3.74 -11.08 -11.07
N SER A 67 4.08 -10.68 -9.86
CA SER A 67 3.15 -10.04 -8.92
C SER A 67 3.59 -8.62 -8.60
N VAL A 68 2.64 -7.70 -8.58
CA VAL A 68 2.85 -6.37 -8.03
C VAL A 68 2.63 -6.45 -6.52
N ARG A 69 3.63 -6.05 -5.74
CA ARG A 69 3.56 -6.09 -4.28
C ARG A 69 3.45 -4.67 -3.75
N VAL A 70 2.45 -4.44 -2.90
CA VAL A 70 2.33 -3.19 -2.15
C VAL A 70 2.94 -3.44 -0.78
N ARG A 71 3.91 -2.64 -0.41
CA ARG A 71 4.73 -2.86 0.78
C ARG A 71 4.58 -1.69 1.73
N GLY A 72 4.44 -2.00 3.01
CA GLY A 72 4.35 -1.01 4.06
C GLY A 72 5.49 -1.16 5.05
N THR A 73 6.01 -0.04 5.52
CA THR A 73 7.05 -0.01 6.54
C THR A 73 6.53 0.80 7.73
N PRO A 74 6.25 0.16 8.88
CA PRO A 74 5.87 0.90 10.08
C PRO A 74 6.98 1.86 10.51
N THR A 75 6.60 3.01 11.04
CA THR A 75 7.57 4.02 11.48
C THR A 75 8.17 3.71 12.85
N THR A 76 7.57 2.78 13.59
CA THR A 76 8.07 2.35 14.91
C THR A 76 8.02 0.83 15.02
N SER A 77 8.57 0.28 16.11
CA SER A 77 8.49 -1.16 16.38
C SER A 77 7.21 -1.56 17.12
N ASN A 78 6.30 -0.62 17.36
CA ASN A 78 5.03 -0.94 18.02
C ASN A 78 4.15 -1.77 17.09
N SER A 79 3.25 -2.54 17.71
CA SER A 79 2.31 -3.36 16.95
C SER A 79 1.45 -2.49 16.04
N THR A 80 1.47 -2.76 14.74
CA THR A 80 0.81 -1.95 13.71
C THR A 80 -0.09 -2.84 12.88
N VAL A 81 -1.36 -2.43 12.71
CA VAL A 81 -2.35 -3.17 11.95
C VAL A 81 -2.69 -2.40 10.68
N PHE A 82 -2.63 -3.09 9.55
CA PHE A 82 -3.03 -2.54 8.23
C PHE A 82 -4.35 -3.18 7.82
N LYS A 83 -5.34 -2.35 7.49
CA LYS A 83 -6.58 -2.78 6.87
C LYS A 83 -6.76 -1.99 5.59
N LEU A 84 -7.22 -2.65 4.54
CA LEU A 84 -7.33 -1.99 3.25
C LEU A 84 -8.55 -2.44 2.47
N SER A 85 -9.01 -1.54 1.60
CA SER A 85 -9.95 -1.82 0.52
C SER A 85 -9.26 -1.51 -0.79
N LYS A 86 -9.59 -2.24 -1.84
CA LYS A 86 -8.93 -2.02 -3.13
C LYS A 86 -9.91 -2.15 -4.29
N VAL A 87 -9.60 -1.41 -5.36
CA VAL A 87 -10.26 -1.52 -6.66
C VAL A 87 -9.19 -1.84 -7.69
N LEU A 88 -9.36 -2.93 -8.42
CA LEU A 88 -8.40 -3.38 -9.42
C LEU A 88 -8.93 -3.12 -10.82
N THR A 89 -8.05 -2.68 -11.72
CA THR A 89 -8.39 -2.45 -13.13
C THR A 89 -7.55 -3.39 -14.00
N ARG A 90 -8.21 -4.10 -14.90
CA ARG A 90 -7.56 -5.12 -15.73
C ARG A 90 -6.70 -4.51 -16.84
N VAL A 91 -5.75 -5.31 -17.27
CA VAL A 91 -4.92 -4.96 -18.44
C VAL A 91 -5.72 -4.93 -19.71
#